data_254804c679ce0b25b99a1eb2bfce5e7d
#
_entry.id   254804c679ce0b25b99a1eb2bfce5e7d
#
_cell.length_a   1.000
_cell.length_b   1.000
_cell.length_c   1.000
_cell.angle_alpha   90.00
_cell.angle_beta   90.00
_cell.angle_gamma   90.00
#
_symmetry.space_group_name_H-M   'P 1'
#
loop_
_entity.id
_entity.type
_entity.pdbx_description
1 polymer ?
#
loop_
_entity_poly.entity_id
_entity_poly.type
_entity_poly.pdbx_seq_one_letter_code
_entity_poly.pdbx_strand_id
1 'polypeptide(L)'
;MQDGRNFPYSDIYGAGKNPQGIDMFADRDPRLYETISVPRHDLPAGFDYGGNSYADLWVNGGMYYDKDRYGDAGSDDAASGYRKFKWMLDYDYNKMEDAFIGVPYIRLAEMYLIRAEARAETGDFAGALDDLDVVRSRVGLGRLEKMNPGLNLTSNKENLINEILRERNCEIGSECGDRLYDMVRRKRQDLFTKPLHEIRVYRLDAAGNRLTEGDQRWEPGTPWPKFEYEKPEIVNGHRRWWDPGFWTNKWYLDPVSRIEVQKKYGLTQNPGW
;
A
#
# COMPACT_ATOMS: atom_id res chain seq x y z
N MET A 1 -0.40 -0.36 -18.22
CA MET A 1 0.91 -0.53 -17.52
C MET A 1 0.65 -1.26 -16.22
N GLN A 2 0.61 -2.56 -16.31
CA GLN A 2 0.13 -3.39 -15.19
C GLN A 2 0.97 -3.31 -13.92
N ASP A 3 2.28 -3.08 -14.01
CA ASP A 3 3.09 -2.95 -12.79
C ASP A 3 3.18 -1.52 -12.23
N GLY A 4 2.55 -0.55 -12.88
CA GLY A 4 2.46 0.85 -12.44
C GLY A 4 3.77 1.62 -12.36
N ARG A 5 4.89 1.00 -12.72
CA ARG A 5 6.23 1.58 -12.57
C ARG A 5 6.44 2.84 -13.40
N ASN A 6 5.91 2.84 -14.61
CA ASN A 6 6.09 3.91 -15.58
C ASN A 6 4.92 4.90 -15.61
N PHE A 7 4.07 4.87 -14.60
CA PHE A 7 2.98 5.84 -14.54
C PHE A 7 3.52 7.22 -14.16
N PRO A 8 3.16 8.29 -14.87
CA PRO A 8 3.71 9.63 -14.64
C PRO A 8 3.03 10.34 -13.46
N TYR A 9 3.18 9.79 -12.26
CA TYR A 9 2.51 10.31 -11.05
C TYR A 9 2.82 11.78 -10.79
N SER A 10 4.06 12.22 -11.02
CA SER A 10 4.48 13.59 -10.78
C SER A 10 3.69 14.60 -11.61
N ASP A 11 3.19 14.19 -12.76
CA ASP A 11 2.59 15.07 -13.74
C ASP A 11 1.10 15.30 -13.50
N ILE A 12 0.47 14.48 -12.65
CA ILE A 12 -0.97 14.54 -12.38
C ILE A 12 -1.32 15.02 -10.97
N TYR A 13 -0.33 15.22 -10.08
CA TYR A 13 -0.59 15.74 -8.74
C TYR A 13 -0.64 17.27 -8.71
N GLY A 14 -1.69 17.82 -8.12
CA GLY A 14 -1.91 19.24 -7.90
C GLY A 14 -3.08 19.79 -8.68
N ALA A 15 -3.49 21.01 -8.31
CA ALA A 15 -4.61 21.71 -8.92
C ALA A 15 -4.39 21.92 -10.42
N GLY A 16 -5.36 21.52 -11.23
CA GLY A 16 -5.32 21.65 -12.69
C GLY A 16 -4.29 20.76 -13.40
N LYS A 17 -3.62 19.85 -12.71
CA LYS A 17 -2.61 18.94 -13.29
C LYS A 17 -3.19 17.74 -14.02
N ASN A 18 -4.47 17.45 -13.82
CA ASN A 18 -5.16 16.34 -14.48
C ASN A 18 -6.35 16.77 -15.33
N PRO A 19 -6.19 17.72 -16.29
CA PRO A 19 -7.30 18.26 -17.07
C PRO A 19 -7.95 17.21 -17.98
N GLN A 20 -7.21 16.17 -18.35
CA GLN A 20 -7.70 15.07 -19.18
C GLN A 20 -8.48 14.04 -18.35
N GLY A 21 -8.45 14.12 -17.02
CA GLY A 21 -9.11 13.16 -16.13
C GLY A 21 -8.49 11.77 -16.21
N ILE A 22 -7.15 11.69 -16.28
CA ILE A 22 -6.43 10.42 -16.25
C ILE A 22 -6.75 9.72 -14.94
N ASP A 23 -7.22 8.48 -15.03
CA ASP A 23 -7.45 7.65 -13.86
C ASP A 23 -6.13 6.98 -13.44
N MET A 24 -5.57 7.44 -12.32
CA MET A 24 -4.31 6.89 -11.80
C MET A 24 -4.41 5.44 -11.33
N PHE A 25 -5.61 4.94 -11.14
CA PHE A 25 -5.87 3.57 -10.69
C PHE A 25 -6.22 2.61 -11.83
N ALA A 26 -6.45 3.12 -13.05
CA ALA A 26 -6.78 2.28 -14.19
C ALA A 26 -5.58 1.45 -14.64
N ASP A 27 -5.86 0.22 -15.11
CA ASP A 27 -4.88 -0.69 -15.73
C ASP A 27 -3.62 -0.92 -14.87
N ARG A 28 -3.84 -1.14 -13.57
CA ARG A 28 -2.78 -1.42 -12.59
C ARG A 28 -2.65 -2.93 -12.35
N ASP A 29 -1.64 -3.28 -11.57
CA ASP A 29 -1.47 -4.64 -11.05
C ASP A 29 -2.79 -5.10 -10.39
N PRO A 30 -3.36 -6.25 -10.77
CA PRO A 30 -4.65 -6.72 -10.23
C PRO A 30 -4.68 -6.80 -8.71
N ARG A 31 -3.54 -7.07 -8.07
CA ARG A 31 -3.42 -7.15 -6.61
C ARG A 31 -3.66 -5.81 -5.90
N LEU A 32 -3.54 -4.69 -6.62
CA LEU A 32 -3.89 -3.39 -6.06
C LEU A 32 -5.36 -3.40 -5.61
N TYR A 33 -6.24 -3.85 -6.48
CA TYR A 33 -7.69 -3.86 -6.25
C TYR A 33 -8.13 -4.90 -5.22
N GLU A 34 -7.35 -5.96 -5.06
CA GLU A 34 -7.55 -6.99 -4.03
C GLU A 34 -7.04 -6.54 -2.64
N THR A 35 -6.11 -5.60 -2.61
CA THR A 35 -5.42 -5.20 -1.38
C THR A 35 -6.02 -3.97 -0.74
N ILE A 36 -6.35 -2.97 -1.55
CA ILE A 36 -6.91 -1.70 -1.10
C ILE A 36 -8.12 -1.30 -1.92
N SER A 37 -9.06 -0.60 -1.31
CA SER A 37 -10.11 0.06 -2.07
C SER A 37 -9.54 1.28 -2.80
N VAL A 38 -9.94 1.44 -4.04
CA VAL A 38 -9.57 2.59 -4.87
C VAL A 38 -10.84 3.25 -5.40
N PRO A 39 -10.82 4.55 -5.67
CA PRO A 39 -11.99 5.24 -6.24
C PRO A 39 -12.47 4.54 -7.51
N ARG A 40 -13.78 4.43 -7.68
CA ARG A 40 -14.45 3.84 -8.85
C ARG A 40 -14.30 2.32 -9.01
N HIS A 41 -13.75 1.64 -8.04
CA HIS A 41 -13.67 0.18 -8.11
C HIS A 41 -14.83 -0.44 -7.34
N ASP A 42 -15.41 -1.50 -7.91
CA ASP A 42 -16.52 -2.21 -7.27
C ASP A 42 -16.06 -2.82 -5.93
N LEU A 43 -16.93 -2.73 -4.95
CA LEU A 43 -16.75 -3.43 -3.69
C LEU A 43 -17.08 -4.92 -3.89
N PRO A 44 -16.50 -5.83 -3.08
CA PRO A 44 -16.86 -7.24 -3.11
C PRO A 44 -18.38 -7.44 -3.01
N ALA A 45 -18.91 -8.46 -3.71
CA ALA A 45 -20.33 -8.74 -3.72
C ALA A 45 -20.87 -8.95 -2.29
N GLY A 46 -22.00 -8.32 -1.99
CA GLY A 46 -22.60 -8.34 -0.65
C GLY A 46 -22.02 -7.29 0.32
N PHE A 47 -20.97 -6.57 -0.05
CA PHE A 47 -20.46 -5.46 0.71
C PHE A 47 -21.13 -4.17 0.26
N ASP A 48 -22.04 -3.67 1.08
CA ASP A 48 -22.76 -2.42 0.86
C ASP A 48 -22.34 -1.43 1.95
N TYR A 49 -21.62 -0.38 1.56
CA TYR A 49 -21.27 0.71 2.47
C TYR A 49 -22.18 1.90 2.18
N GLY A 50 -23.19 2.06 3.02
CA GLY A 50 -24.12 3.18 2.92
C GLY A 50 -24.93 3.24 1.61
N GLY A 51 -25.26 2.08 1.03
CA GLY A 51 -26.02 1.97 -0.22
C GLY A 51 -25.18 1.95 -1.48
N ASN A 52 -23.84 1.92 -1.35
CA ASN A 52 -22.93 1.91 -2.50
C ASN A 52 -22.25 0.56 -2.71
N SER A 53 -22.22 0.11 -3.95
CA SER A 53 -21.49 -1.09 -4.39
C SER A 53 -20.08 -0.77 -4.91
N TYR A 54 -19.60 0.44 -4.73
CA TYR A 54 -18.28 0.89 -5.20
C TYR A 54 -17.62 1.80 -4.14
N ALA A 55 -16.30 1.99 -4.25
CA ALA A 55 -15.54 2.84 -3.35
C ALA A 55 -15.63 4.32 -3.77
N ASP A 56 -16.16 5.17 -2.92
CA ASP A 56 -16.23 6.62 -3.07
C ASP A 56 -15.18 7.34 -2.20
N LEU A 57 -13.92 7.02 -2.46
CA LEU A 57 -12.74 7.53 -1.75
C LEU A 57 -12.25 8.86 -2.31
N TRP A 58 -13.12 9.84 -2.41
CA TRP A 58 -12.79 11.23 -2.76
C TRP A 58 -13.28 12.20 -1.69
N VAL A 59 -12.71 13.38 -1.66
CA VAL A 59 -13.08 14.42 -0.68
C VAL A 59 -14.60 14.64 -0.70
N ASN A 60 -15.23 14.56 0.47
CA ASN A 60 -16.69 14.54 0.67
C ASN A 60 -17.42 13.32 0.06
N GLY A 61 -16.71 12.27 -0.34
CA GLY A 61 -17.29 10.95 -0.60
C GLY A 61 -17.59 10.20 0.70
N GLY A 62 -18.42 9.15 0.61
CA GLY A 62 -18.89 8.45 1.80
C GLY A 62 -17.82 7.66 2.57
N MET A 63 -16.70 7.32 1.93
CA MET A 63 -15.62 6.51 2.50
C MET A 63 -14.33 7.30 2.73
N TYR A 64 -14.32 8.59 2.46
CA TYR A 64 -13.14 9.43 2.63
C TYR A 64 -13.11 10.04 4.04
N TYR A 65 -11.92 10.06 4.63
CA TYR A 65 -11.67 10.80 5.87
C TYR A 65 -11.09 12.18 5.56
N ASP A 66 -11.75 13.20 6.07
CA ASP A 66 -11.26 14.57 6.07
C ASP A 66 -10.99 15.01 7.53
N LYS A 67 -9.72 15.05 7.89
CA LYS A 67 -9.27 15.43 9.22
C LYS A 67 -9.70 16.86 9.60
N ASP A 68 -9.70 17.76 8.63
CA ASP A 68 -10.05 19.17 8.86
C ASP A 68 -11.55 19.33 9.15
N ARG A 69 -12.36 18.39 8.68
CA ARG A 69 -13.81 18.39 8.86
C ARG A 69 -14.28 17.64 10.11
N TYR A 70 -13.63 16.54 10.46
CA TYR A 70 -14.10 15.60 11.49
C TYR A 70 -13.22 15.51 12.73
N GLY A 71 -12.10 16.22 12.79
CA GLY A 71 -11.17 16.17 13.92
C GLY A 71 -10.33 14.90 13.97
N ASP A 72 -9.97 14.48 15.17
CA ASP A 72 -9.19 13.24 15.35
C ASP A 72 -10.01 12.01 14.94
N ALA A 73 -9.44 11.21 14.09
CA ALA A 73 -10.03 10.07 13.42
C ALA A 73 -10.90 9.18 14.31
N GLY A 74 -12.16 9.04 13.94
CA GLY A 74 -12.91 7.83 14.25
C GLY A 74 -12.26 6.60 13.60
N SER A 75 -12.54 5.42 14.13
CA SER A 75 -11.90 4.15 13.69
C SER A 75 -12.17 3.76 12.23
N ASP A 76 -13.10 4.41 11.57
CA ASP A 76 -13.66 3.98 10.28
C ASP A 76 -13.11 4.74 9.06
N ASP A 77 -12.30 5.75 9.28
CA ASP A 77 -11.88 6.67 8.23
C ASP A 77 -10.50 6.33 7.66
N ALA A 78 -10.33 6.54 6.36
CA ALA A 78 -9.09 6.25 5.64
C ALA A 78 -8.10 7.41 5.75
N ALA A 79 -7.40 7.54 6.86
CA ALA A 79 -6.42 8.61 7.11
C ALA A 79 -5.31 8.74 6.06
N SER A 80 -5.09 7.71 5.24
CA SER A 80 -4.15 7.73 4.11
C SER A 80 -4.81 7.98 2.75
N GLY A 81 -6.14 8.12 2.72
CA GLY A 81 -6.94 8.14 1.49
C GLY A 81 -7.24 6.75 0.92
N TYR A 82 -6.82 5.68 1.60
CA TYR A 82 -7.08 4.30 1.19
C TYR A 82 -7.63 3.47 2.33
N ARG A 83 -8.51 2.51 1.99
CA ARG A 83 -8.97 1.47 2.91
C ARG A 83 -8.39 0.13 2.53
N LYS A 84 -8.05 -0.68 3.53
CA LYS A 84 -7.56 -2.03 3.31
C LYS A 84 -8.73 -2.95 2.98
N PHE A 85 -8.59 -3.70 1.89
CA PHE A 85 -9.55 -4.74 1.46
C PHE A 85 -9.04 -6.15 1.67
N LYS A 86 -7.75 -6.32 1.68
CA LYS A 86 -7.14 -7.65 1.80
C LYS A 86 -7.72 -8.41 2.98
N TRP A 87 -8.13 -9.64 2.76
CA TRP A 87 -8.86 -10.52 3.69
C TRP A 87 -10.32 -10.15 3.95
N MET A 88 -10.86 -9.16 3.27
CA MET A 88 -12.30 -9.03 3.20
C MET A 88 -12.83 -10.15 2.30
N LEU A 89 -13.70 -10.98 2.86
CA LEU A 89 -14.29 -12.09 2.13
C LEU A 89 -15.50 -11.59 1.34
N ASP A 90 -15.70 -12.20 0.18
CA ASP A 90 -16.90 -12.04 -0.62
C ASP A 90 -18.05 -12.81 0.02
N TYR A 91 -18.65 -12.23 1.06
CA TYR A 91 -19.81 -12.79 1.76
C TYR A 91 -20.73 -11.67 2.25
N ASP A 92 -21.98 -12.05 2.52
CA ASP A 92 -22.99 -11.15 3.05
C ASP A 92 -22.52 -10.55 4.40
N TYR A 93 -22.30 -9.23 4.42
CA TYR A 93 -21.86 -8.50 5.61
C TYR A 93 -22.78 -8.73 6.82
N ASN A 94 -24.07 -8.93 6.59
CA ASN A 94 -25.04 -9.20 7.66
C ASN A 94 -24.89 -10.59 8.30
N LYS A 95 -24.11 -11.47 7.70
CA LYS A 95 -23.77 -12.81 8.21
C LYS A 95 -22.32 -12.94 8.67
N MET A 96 -21.64 -11.82 8.85
CA MET A 96 -20.22 -11.80 9.22
C MET A 96 -19.92 -12.53 10.52
N GLU A 97 -20.84 -12.48 11.49
CA GLU A 97 -20.69 -13.16 12.78
C GLU A 97 -20.67 -14.69 12.66
N ASP A 98 -21.28 -15.22 11.62
CA ASP A 98 -21.37 -16.68 11.35
C ASP A 98 -20.27 -17.17 10.39
N ALA A 99 -19.43 -16.25 9.85
CA ALA A 99 -18.41 -16.60 8.90
C ALA A 99 -17.12 -17.10 9.56
N PHE A 100 -16.65 -18.28 9.13
CA PHE A 100 -15.32 -18.73 9.48
C PHE A 100 -14.26 -17.97 8.70
N ILE A 101 -13.50 -17.13 9.36
CA ILE A 101 -12.40 -16.35 8.76
C ILE A 101 -11.08 -17.03 9.09
N GLY A 102 -10.53 -17.77 8.13
CA GLY A 102 -9.18 -18.33 8.24
C GLY A 102 -8.15 -17.29 7.75
N VAL A 103 -7.32 -16.78 8.65
CA VAL A 103 -6.18 -15.93 8.27
C VAL A 103 -4.97 -16.81 8.01
N PRO A 104 -4.46 -16.92 6.77
CA PRO A 104 -3.26 -17.71 6.51
C PRO A 104 -2.05 -17.05 7.15
N TYR A 105 -1.30 -17.84 7.91
CA TYR A 105 -0.08 -17.37 8.58
C TYR A 105 1.12 -17.34 7.64
N ILE A 106 1.21 -18.32 6.73
CA ILE A 106 2.24 -18.42 5.69
C ILE A 106 1.55 -18.86 4.41
N ARG A 107 1.93 -18.25 3.29
CA ARG A 107 1.41 -18.59 1.96
C ARG A 107 2.52 -19.09 1.04
N LEU A 108 2.17 -19.95 0.08
CA LEU A 108 3.12 -20.49 -0.89
C LEU A 108 3.86 -19.39 -1.67
N ALA A 109 3.20 -18.28 -1.98
CA ALA A 109 3.84 -17.13 -2.62
C ALA A 109 5.02 -16.60 -1.81
N GLU A 110 4.90 -16.57 -0.48
CA GLU A 110 5.99 -16.15 0.39
C GLU A 110 7.20 -17.10 0.29
N MET A 111 6.97 -18.41 0.19
CA MET A 111 8.05 -19.38 0.02
C MET A 111 8.84 -19.16 -1.29
N TYR A 112 8.14 -18.85 -2.38
CA TYR A 112 8.80 -18.48 -3.64
C TYR A 112 9.63 -17.20 -3.46
N LEU A 113 9.09 -16.18 -2.80
CA LEU A 113 9.77 -14.89 -2.62
C LEU A 113 10.98 -15.00 -1.68
N ILE A 114 10.89 -15.81 -0.61
CA ILE A 114 12.03 -16.13 0.26
C ILE A 114 13.11 -16.86 -0.54
N ARG A 115 12.74 -17.85 -1.35
CA ARG A 115 13.70 -18.60 -2.17
C ARG A 115 14.31 -17.72 -3.24
N ALA A 116 13.55 -16.85 -3.87
CA ALA A 116 14.06 -15.86 -4.82
C ALA A 116 15.15 -14.99 -4.21
N GLU A 117 14.92 -14.50 -2.99
CA GLU A 117 15.91 -13.69 -2.28
C GLU A 117 17.16 -14.48 -1.93
N ALA A 118 17.02 -15.70 -1.43
CA ALA A 118 18.16 -16.58 -1.13
C ALA A 118 18.99 -16.90 -2.40
N ARG A 119 18.34 -17.19 -3.52
CA ARG A 119 19.00 -17.39 -4.83
C ARG A 119 19.74 -16.15 -5.30
N ALA A 120 19.12 -14.98 -5.21
CA ALA A 120 19.75 -13.71 -5.55
C ALA A 120 21.00 -13.46 -4.68
N GLU A 121 20.94 -13.77 -3.38
CA GLU A 121 22.08 -13.63 -2.47
C GLU A 121 23.25 -14.56 -2.84
N THR A 122 22.98 -15.76 -3.31
CA THR A 122 23.98 -16.76 -3.71
C THR A 122 24.41 -16.63 -5.17
N GLY A 123 23.87 -15.66 -5.93
CA GLY A 123 24.27 -15.39 -7.32
C GLY A 123 23.45 -16.14 -8.38
N ASP A 124 22.46 -16.94 -8.00
CA ASP A 124 21.51 -17.58 -8.92
C ASP A 124 20.40 -16.58 -9.32
N PHE A 125 20.75 -15.59 -10.14
CA PHE A 125 19.81 -14.54 -10.55
C PHE A 125 18.72 -15.08 -11.48
N ALA A 126 19.04 -16.06 -12.33
CA ALA A 126 18.05 -16.67 -13.21
C ALA A 126 16.97 -17.41 -12.40
N GLY A 127 17.39 -18.26 -11.46
CA GLY A 127 16.46 -18.96 -10.59
C GLY A 127 15.66 -18.02 -9.69
N ALA A 128 16.24 -16.90 -9.25
CA ALA A 128 15.52 -15.88 -8.49
C ALA A 128 14.42 -15.20 -9.33
N LEU A 129 14.69 -14.90 -10.59
CA LEU A 129 13.71 -14.34 -11.52
C LEU A 129 12.61 -15.34 -11.85
N ASP A 130 12.94 -16.63 -12.02
CA ASP A 130 11.92 -17.66 -12.24
C ASP A 130 10.96 -17.77 -11.05
N ASP A 131 11.45 -17.70 -9.82
CA ASP A 131 10.61 -17.70 -8.62
C ASP A 131 9.70 -16.46 -8.53
N LEU A 132 10.21 -15.28 -8.86
CA LEU A 132 9.40 -14.06 -8.95
C LEU A 132 8.30 -14.20 -10.00
N ASP A 133 8.64 -14.77 -11.15
CA ASP A 133 7.70 -14.91 -12.26
C ASP A 133 6.59 -15.93 -11.97
N VAL A 134 6.82 -16.92 -11.10
CA VAL A 134 5.75 -17.79 -10.59
C VAL A 134 4.69 -16.98 -9.87
N VAL A 135 5.09 -16.06 -8.98
CA VAL A 135 4.15 -15.21 -8.24
C VAL A 135 3.44 -14.24 -9.18
N ARG A 136 4.17 -13.63 -10.11
CA ARG A 136 3.66 -12.63 -11.05
C ARG A 136 2.68 -13.22 -12.07
N SER A 137 3.01 -14.40 -12.62
CA SER A 137 2.17 -15.06 -13.63
C SER A 137 0.79 -15.45 -13.10
N ARG A 138 0.66 -15.73 -11.80
CA ARG A 138 -0.62 -16.02 -11.15
C ARG A 138 -1.65 -14.91 -11.37
N VAL A 139 -1.20 -13.68 -11.45
CA VAL A 139 -2.05 -12.49 -11.64
C VAL A 139 -1.95 -11.91 -13.06
N GLY A 140 -1.40 -12.67 -14.00
CA GLY A 140 -1.31 -12.27 -15.41
C GLY A 140 -0.22 -11.27 -15.74
N LEU A 141 0.72 -11.00 -14.82
CA LEU A 141 1.86 -10.13 -15.11
C LEU A 141 2.93 -10.86 -15.91
N GLY A 142 3.54 -10.17 -16.86
CA GLY A 142 4.64 -10.69 -17.65
C GLY A 142 5.94 -10.83 -16.85
N ARG A 143 6.91 -11.52 -17.46
CA ARG A 143 8.26 -11.72 -16.90
C ARG A 143 8.92 -10.38 -16.56
N LEU A 144 9.43 -10.28 -15.34
CA LEU A 144 9.90 -9.01 -14.77
C LEU A 144 11.05 -8.40 -15.58
N GLU A 145 12.04 -9.20 -15.94
CA GLU A 145 13.22 -8.74 -16.70
C GLU A 145 12.86 -8.28 -18.11
N LYS A 146 11.85 -8.89 -18.73
CA LYS A 146 11.38 -8.49 -20.06
C LYS A 146 10.57 -7.19 -20.03
N MET A 147 9.80 -7.00 -18.98
CA MET A 147 9.01 -5.77 -18.81
C MET A 147 9.89 -4.58 -18.40
N ASN A 148 11.03 -4.83 -17.77
CA ASN A 148 11.89 -3.81 -17.19
C ASN A 148 13.37 -4.04 -17.56
N PRO A 149 13.74 -4.07 -18.84
CA PRO A 149 15.11 -4.43 -19.27
C PRO A 149 16.16 -3.43 -18.74
N GLY A 150 15.80 -2.17 -18.52
CA GLY A 150 16.72 -1.16 -17.98
C GLY A 150 17.16 -1.40 -16.53
N LEU A 151 16.54 -2.32 -15.80
CA LEU A 151 16.92 -2.66 -14.43
C LEU A 151 18.12 -3.63 -14.36
N ASN A 152 18.49 -4.26 -15.48
CA ASN A 152 19.63 -5.20 -15.56
C ASN A 152 19.59 -6.32 -14.50
N LEU A 153 18.40 -6.89 -14.26
CA LEU A 153 18.15 -7.83 -13.15
C LEU A 153 18.95 -9.15 -13.23
N THR A 154 19.43 -9.50 -14.42
CA THR A 154 20.25 -10.69 -14.66
C THR A 154 21.72 -10.49 -14.29
N SER A 155 22.15 -9.26 -14.01
CA SER A 155 23.55 -8.92 -13.73
C SER A 155 23.75 -7.95 -12.56
N ASN A 156 22.68 -7.37 -12.04
CA ASN A 156 22.73 -6.44 -10.91
C ASN A 156 21.98 -7.00 -9.71
N LYS A 157 22.73 -7.51 -8.75
CA LYS A 157 22.21 -8.12 -7.52
C LYS A 157 21.35 -7.14 -6.71
N GLU A 158 21.81 -5.91 -6.54
CA GLU A 158 21.11 -4.92 -5.73
C GLU A 158 19.73 -4.57 -6.33
N ASN A 159 19.69 -4.36 -7.64
CA ASN A 159 18.43 -4.11 -8.33
C ASN A 159 17.51 -5.33 -8.22
N LEU A 160 18.02 -6.55 -8.35
CA LEU A 160 17.21 -7.76 -8.21
C LEU A 160 16.63 -7.88 -6.79
N ILE A 161 17.44 -7.67 -5.75
CA ILE A 161 16.95 -7.67 -4.36
C ILE A 161 15.89 -6.59 -4.14
N ASN A 162 16.09 -5.40 -4.66
CA ASN A 162 15.09 -4.33 -4.56
C ASN A 162 13.77 -4.72 -5.23
N GLU A 163 13.82 -5.42 -6.37
CA GLU A 163 12.61 -5.90 -7.05
C GLU A 163 11.94 -7.04 -6.29
N ILE A 164 12.70 -7.95 -5.69
CA ILE A 164 12.14 -9.01 -4.83
C ILE A 164 11.40 -8.37 -3.64
N LEU A 165 12.00 -7.40 -2.97
CA LEU A 165 11.35 -6.69 -1.86
C LEU A 165 10.11 -5.90 -2.32
N ARG A 166 10.13 -5.35 -3.53
CA ARG A 166 8.99 -4.70 -4.12
C ARG A 166 7.86 -5.69 -4.40
N GLU A 167 8.18 -6.83 -5.00
CA GLU A 167 7.21 -7.90 -5.30
C GLU A 167 6.60 -8.47 -4.00
N ARG A 168 7.41 -8.67 -2.95
CA ARG A 168 6.93 -9.03 -1.62
C ARG A 168 5.90 -8.03 -1.11
N ASN A 169 6.18 -6.75 -1.24
CA ASN A 169 5.25 -5.70 -0.80
C ASN A 169 3.95 -5.69 -1.62
N CYS A 170 3.99 -5.99 -2.91
CA CYS A 170 2.78 -6.11 -3.74
C CYS A 170 1.97 -7.36 -3.41
N GLU A 171 2.63 -8.49 -3.14
CA GLU A 171 1.98 -9.78 -2.92
C GLU A 171 1.49 -9.96 -1.48
N ILE A 172 2.33 -9.67 -0.49
CA ILE A 172 2.04 -9.90 0.94
C ILE A 172 1.91 -8.59 1.74
N GLY A 173 1.91 -7.47 1.07
CA GLY A 173 1.64 -6.17 1.70
C GLY A 173 0.30 -6.16 2.42
N SER A 174 0.27 -5.50 3.57
CA SER A 174 -0.90 -5.46 4.49
C SER A 174 -1.23 -6.80 5.18
N GLU A 175 -0.37 -7.81 5.06
CA GLU A 175 -0.41 -9.03 5.86
C GLU A 175 0.61 -8.91 7.01
N CYS A 176 0.38 -9.49 8.12
CA CYS A 176 1.24 -9.73 9.31
C CYS A 176 2.52 -8.87 9.54
N GLY A 177 2.62 -7.66 9.00
CA GLY A 177 3.77 -6.76 9.25
C GLY A 177 5.02 -7.02 8.41
N ASP A 178 5.00 -7.93 7.45
CA ASP A 178 6.16 -8.38 6.66
C ASP A 178 6.99 -7.25 6.05
N ARG A 179 6.33 -6.18 5.59
CA ARG A 179 7.04 -5.02 5.02
C ARG A 179 7.97 -4.36 6.03
N LEU A 180 7.54 -4.20 7.28
CA LEU A 180 8.37 -3.63 8.34
C LEU A 180 9.59 -4.52 8.60
N TYR A 181 9.38 -5.84 8.72
CA TYR A 181 10.46 -6.78 8.93
C TYR A 181 11.46 -6.81 7.77
N ASP A 182 10.99 -6.74 6.53
CA ASP A 182 11.86 -6.62 5.36
C ASP A 182 12.73 -5.35 5.42
N MET A 183 12.17 -4.22 5.80
CA MET A 183 12.89 -2.96 5.94
C MET A 183 13.92 -3.02 7.07
N VAL A 184 13.57 -3.61 8.20
CA VAL A 184 14.44 -3.74 9.39
C VAL A 184 15.61 -4.68 9.09
N ARG A 185 15.36 -5.91 8.63
CA ARG A 185 16.41 -6.91 8.37
C ARG A 185 17.35 -6.50 7.24
N ARG A 186 16.86 -5.72 6.27
CA ARG A 186 17.65 -5.17 5.16
C ARG A 186 18.26 -3.80 5.47
N LYS A 187 18.07 -3.27 6.69
CA LYS A 187 18.58 -1.97 7.13
C LYS A 187 18.26 -0.84 6.13
N ARG A 188 17.01 -0.80 5.67
CA ARG A 188 16.55 0.16 4.66
C ARG A 188 16.28 1.54 5.27
N GLN A 189 17.35 2.18 5.79
CA GLN A 189 17.28 3.55 6.30
C GLN A 189 16.70 4.52 5.27
N ASP A 190 17.01 4.31 4.00
CA ASP A 190 16.49 5.09 2.88
C ASP A 190 14.95 5.13 2.80
N LEU A 191 14.29 4.11 3.30
CA LEU A 191 12.81 4.05 3.36
C LEU A 191 12.27 4.63 4.67
N PHE A 192 12.98 4.44 5.79
CA PHE A 192 12.56 4.96 7.08
C PHE A 192 12.66 6.48 7.17
N THR A 193 13.59 7.09 6.44
CA THR A 193 13.80 8.54 6.42
C THR A 193 12.91 9.27 5.40
N LYS A 194 12.20 8.55 4.55
CA LYS A 194 11.25 9.17 3.62
C LYS A 194 10.00 9.66 4.33
N PRO A 195 9.49 10.85 3.99
CA PRO A 195 8.20 11.31 4.46
C PRO A 195 7.08 10.37 3.97
N LEU A 196 6.04 10.21 4.78
CA LEU A 196 4.82 9.55 4.37
C LEU A 196 3.90 10.55 3.70
N HIS A 197 3.14 10.07 2.74
CA HIS A 197 2.16 10.88 2.03
C HIS A 197 0.81 10.17 2.08
N GLU A 198 -0.23 10.96 2.17
CA GLU A 198 -1.59 10.55 1.87
C GLU A 198 -1.91 10.82 0.41
N ILE A 199 -3.01 10.31 -0.07
CA ILE A 199 -3.61 10.73 -1.32
C ILE A 199 -4.93 11.42 -1.04
N ARG A 200 -5.14 12.57 -1.67
CA ARG A 200 -6.43 13.25 -1.73
C ARG A 200 -6.96 13.20 -3.14
N VAL A 201 -8.16 12.72 -3.28
CA VAL A 201 -8.85 12.61 -4.57
C VAL A 201 -10.00 13.61 -4.54
N TYR A 202 -10.03 14.53 -5.50
CA TYR A 202 -11.10 15.51 -5.64
C TYR A 202 -11.92 15.16 -6.87
N ARG A 203 -13.22 15.02 -6.68
CA ARG A 203 -14.16 14.89 -7.78
C ARG A 203 -14.31 16.24 -8.47
N LEU A 204 -14.37 16.25 -9.80
CA LEU A 204 -14.53 17.47 -10.59
C LEU A 204 -15.95 17.59 -11.12
N ASP A 205 -16.45 18.82 -11.21
CA ASP A 205 -17.68 19.15 -11.93
C ASP A 205 -17.47 19.13 -13.46
N ALA A 206 -18.52 19.39 -14.22
CA ALA A 206 -18.45 19.42 -15.67
C ALA A 206 -17.54 20.53 -16.22
N ALA A 207 -17.33 21.59 -15.47
CA ALA A 207 -16.44 22.69 -15.80
C ALA A 207 -14.97 22.43 -15.41
N GLY A 208 -14.72 21.34 -14.64
CA GLY A 208 -13.38 20.97 -14.18
C GLY A 208 -13.00 21.55 -12.82
N ASN A 209 -13.94 22.12 -12.08
CA ASN A 209 -13.68 22.61 -10.72
C ASN A 209 -13.86 21.50 -9.71
N ARG A 210 -13.12 21.61 -8.58
CA ARG A 210 -13.24 20.67 -7.46
C ARG A 210 -14.59 20.81 -6.76
N LEU A 211 -15.22 19.69 -6.51
CA LEU A 211 -16.40 19.60 -5.65
C LEU A 211 -15.92 19.37 -4.21
N THR A 212 -16.05 20.40 -3.37
CA THR A 212 -15.53 20.40 -1.99
C THR A 212 -16.60 20.55 -0.91
N GLU A 213 -17.86 20.72 -1.29
CA GLU A 213 -18.98 20.93 -0.38
C GLU A 213 -20.05 19.86 -0.54
N GLY A 214 -20.68 19.49 0.56
CA GLY A 214 -21.78 18.52 0.59
C GLY A 214 -21.36 17.07 0.37
N ASP A 215 -22.33 16.16 0.37
CA ASP A 215 -22.15 14.76 0.02
C ASP A 215 -21.92 14.65 -1.51
N GLN A 216 -20.81 14.06 -1.86
CA GLN A 216 -20.36 13.93 -3.24
C GLN A 216 -20.50 12.47 -3.75
N ARG A 217 -21.48 11.73 -3.25
CA ARG A 217 -21.77 10.38 -3.73
C ARG A 217 -22.05 10.38 -5.23
N TRP A 218 -21.60 9.34 -5.88
CA TRP A 218 -21.90 9.13 -7.29
C TRP A 218 -23.28 8.48 -7.43
N GLU A 219 -24.07 9.01 -8.37
CA GLU A 219 -25.39 8.44 -8.66
C GLU A 219 -25.29 7.39 -9.78
N PRO A 220 -25.76 6.16 -9.55
CA PRO A 220 -25.79 5.11 -10.56
C PRO A 220 -26.47 5.57 -11.86
N GLY A 221 -25.85 5.24 -13.00
CA GLY A 221 -26.35 5.64 -14.33
C GLY A 221 -25.84 6.99 -14.83
N THR A 222 -25.13 7.77 -14.00
CA THR A 222 -24.42 8.96 -14.46
C THR A 222 -23.01 8.60 -14.98
N PRO A 223 -22.40 9.38 -15.89
CA PRO A 223 -21.03 9.16 -16.31
C PRO A 223 -20.07 9.19 -15.11
N TRP A 224 -19.06 8.32 -15.14
CA TRP A 224 -18.03 8.35 -14.12
C TRP A 224 -17.37 9.73 -14.03
N PRO A 225 -17.21 10.30 -12.84
CA PRO A 225 -16.64 11.62 -12.66
C PRO A 225 -15.14 11.61 -13.04
N LYS A 226 -14.64 12.78 -13.40
CA LYS A 226 -13.21 13.02 -13.49
C LYS A 226 -12.66 13.36 -12.12
N PHE A 227 -11.39 13.05 -11.91
CA PHE A 227 -10.71 13.28 -10.65
C PHE A 227 -9.46 14.14 -10.81
N GLU A 228 -9.17 14.89 -9.77
CA GLU A 228 -7.91 15.54 -9.54
C GLU A 228 -7.27 14.93 -8.29
N TYR A 229 -5.93 14.87 -8.27
CA TYR A 229 -5.19 14.18 -7.21
C TYR A 229 -4.23 15.13 -6.52
N GLU A 230 -4.14 15.02 -5.20
CA GLU A 230 -3.08 15.63 -4.42
C GLU A 230 -2.34 14.56 -3.61
N LYS A 231 -1.08 14.86 -3.30
CA LYS A 231 -0.21 13.99 -2.50
C LYS A 231 0.42 14.81 -1.37
N PRO A 232 -0.37 15.26 -0.40
CA PRO A 232 0.20 16.00 0.73
C PRO A 232 1.05 15.11 1.62
N GLU A 233 2.04 15.71 2.27
CA GLU A 233 2.84 15.04 3.28
C GLU A 233 2.04 14.91 4.58
N ILE A 234 2.13 13.76 5.22
CA ILE A 234 1.54 13.49 6.52
C ILE A 234 2.45 14.10 7.58
N VAL A 235 2.13 15.30 8.06
CA VAL A 235 2.99 16.06 8.98
C VAL A 235 2.70 15.74 10.45
N ASN A 236 1.45 15.42 10.81
CA ASN A 236 1.04 15.23 12.20
C ASN A 236 0.15 14.00 12.39
N GLY A 237 0.28 13.35 13.55
CA GLY A 237 -0.72 12.42 14.08
C GLY A 237 -0.63 10.97 13.64
N HIS A 238 0.20 10.64 12.68
CA HIS A 238 0.38 9.23 12.34
C HIS A 238 1.54 8.67 13.13
N ARG A 239 1.24 7.73 13.97
CA ARG A 239 2.07 7.07 14.97
C ARG A 239 3.24 6.32 14.35
N ARG A 240 4.18 7.06 13.78
CA ARG A 240 5.52 6.57 13.65
C ARG A 240 6.20 6.72 15.02
N TRP A 241 6.98 5.73 15.37
CA TRP A 241 7.84 5.82 16.55
C TRP A 241 8.96 6.82 16.37
N TRP A 242 9.13 7.35 15.16
CA TRP A 242 10.13 8.36 14.79
C TRP A 242 9.59 9.25 13.66
N ASP A 243 10.06 10.48 13.64
CA ASP A 243 9.94 11.34 12.47
C ASP A 243 11.07 11.06 11.49
N PRO A 244 10.88 11.21 10.18
CA PRO A 244 11.91 10.94 9.18
C PRO A 244 13.24 11.63 9.44
N GLY A 245 13.23 12.86 9.94
CA GLY A 245 14.43 13.65 10.27
C GLY A 245 15.16 13.21 11.55
N PHE A 246 14.56 12.35 12.36
CA PHE A 246 15.11 11.89 13.65
C PHE A 246 15.43 10.39 13.65
N TRP A 247 15.51 9.78 12.49
CA TRP A 247 15.89 8.39 12.38
C TRP A 247 17.29 8.14 12.95
N THR A 248 17.42 7.11 13.78
CA THR A 248 18.70 6.57 14.24
C THR A 248 18.68 5.05 14.18
N ASN A 249 19.87 4.43 14.14
CA ASN A 249 19.97 2.97 14.03
C ASN A 249 19.38 2.20 15.23
N LYS A 250 19.10 2.86 16.36
CA LYS A 250 18.44 2.22 17.49
C LYS A 250 17.05 1.66 17.11
N TRP A 251 16.38 2.30 16.15
CA TRP A 251 15.04 1.91 15.71
C TRP A 251 14.97 0.60 14.91
N TYR A 252 16.12 -0.01 14.58
CA TYR A 252 16.14 -1.37 14.05
C TYR A 252 15.89 -2.43 15.13
N LEU A 253 16.00 -2.08 16.40
CA LEU A 253 15.77 -2.98 17.53
C LEU A 253 14.82 -2.30 18.51
N ASP A 254 13.92 -3.06 19.08
CA ASP A 254 13.10 -2.58 20.18
C ASP A 254 13.91 -2.44 21.47
N PRO A 255 13.54 -1.50 22.35
CA PRO A 255 14.18 -1.40 23.65
C PRO A 255 13.86 -2.63 24.50
N VAL A 256 14.84 -3.12 25.24
CA VAL A 256 14.57 -4.09 26.31
C VAL A 256 13.82 -3.38 27.44
N SER A 257 12.80 -4.02 27.99
CA SER A 257 12.06 -3.45 29.11
C SER A 257 13.00 -2.98 30.23
N ARG A 258 12.83 -1.74 30.68
CA ARG A 258 13.62 -1.16 31.76
C ARG A 258 13.57 -2.00 33.03
N ILE A 259 12.44 -2.59 33.33
CA ILE A 259 12.25 -3.47 34.50
C ILE A 259 13.16 -4.70 34.37
N GLU A 260 13.25 -5.30 33.18
CA GLU A 260 14.09 -6.49 32.96
C GLU A 260 15.59 -6.17 33.08
N VAL A 261 16.03 -5.03 32.54
CA VAL A 261 17.42 -4.57 32.70
C VAL A 261 17.76 -4.32 34.17
N GLN A 262 16.84 -3.76 34.95
CA GLN A 262 17.03 -3.45 36.36
C GLN A 262 17.15 -4.70 37.27
N LYS A 263 16.70 -5.85 36.84
CA LYS A 263 16.87 -7.12 37.59
C LYS A 263 18.32 -7.59 37.70
N LYS A 264 19.24 -7.03 36.93
CA LYS A 264 20.69 -7.27 37.01
C LYS A 264 21.15 -8.72 36.82
N TYR A 265 20.43 -9.51 36.06
CA TYR A 265 20.84 -10.89 35.75
C TYR A 265 21.63 -11.01 34.42
N GLY A 266 22.30 -9.94 34.01
CA GLY A 266 23.18 -9.91 32.84
C GLY A 266 22.53 -9.38 31.57
N LEU A 267 21.23 -9.04 31.60
CA LEU A 267 20.55 -8.42 30.46
C LEU A 267 20.94 -6.94 30.36
N THR A 268 21.39 -6.53 29.18
CA THR A 268 21.74 -5.14 28.87
C THR A 268 20.76 -4.54 27.84
N GLN A 269 20.70 -3.23 27.81
CA GLN A 269 19.88 -2.52 26.85
C GLN A 269 20.47 -2.62 25.44
N ASN A 270 19.59 -2.62 24.43
CA ASN A 270 20.01 -2.50 23.04
C ASN A 270 20.72 -1.18 22.77
N PRO A 271 21.72 -1.16 21.82
CA PRO A 271 22.50 0.05 21.54
C PRO A 271 21.62 1.26 21.19
N GLY A 272 21.87 2.37 21.85
CA GLY A 272 21.20 3.65 21.61
C GLY A 272 19.90 3.89 22.40
N TRP A 273 19.51 2.90 23.23
CA TRP A 273 18.35 3.03 24.12
C TRP A 273 18.74 3.34 25.54
#